data_413f2ef2e4a8c6e007f9be01fcb4b75b
#
_entry.id   413f2ef2e4a8c6e007f9be01fcb4b75b
#
_cell.length_a   1.000
_cell.length_b   1.000
_cell.length_c   1.000
_cell.angle_alpha   90.00
_cell.angle_beta   90.00
_cell.angle_gamma   90.00
#
_symmetry.space_group_name_H-M   'P 1'
#
loop_
_entity.id
_entity.type
_entity.pdbx_description
1 polymer ?
#
loop_
_entity_poly.entity_id
_entity_poly.type
_entity_poly.pdbx_seq_one_letter_code
_entity_poly.pdbx_strand_id
1 'polypeptide(L)'
;MDFTVPEFDIERNRDRCTLCGACVKECSYKVHFFSKDKKAVLADERKCVACHRCAVICPSHAIKIVKYDMAYRDHANWTPTAQKEIIKQATTGGVLLSGMSNNKPYPIYWDKMLLNASQVTNPSIDPLREPMEIRTFLGRKPDKIEFTEDGRLKTVMPPQVKLETPIMFSAMSFGSISFNAQKTLAMAAKELGTIFNTGEGGLHPGLTDFTDYAAVQVASGRFGVHKQYLNNCRFIEIKIGQGAKPGIGGHLPGEKVTVEVSNARMIPSGSDAISPAPHHDIYSIEDLRQLIWSLKEATQYKKPVAVKIAAVHNCSAIVSGVARAGADIIVMDGFRGGTGAAPTRIRDNVGIPIELALAAVDQRLRDESIRNSVSLVVSGSFRNS
;
A
#
# COMPACT_ATOMS: atom_id res chain seq x y z
N MET A 1 6.27 27.52 -27.65
CA MET A 1 6.15 28.18 -26.33
C MET A 1 6.18 27.05 -25.29
N ASP A 2 7.16 27.11 -24.41
CA ASP A 2 7.31 26.09 -23.37
C ASP A 2 6.55 26.58 -22.14
N PHE A 3 5.40 26.00 -21.84
CA PHE A 3 4.52 26.44 -20.75
C PHE A 3 4.81 25.75 -19.41
N THR A 4 5.90 25.01 -19.31
CA THR A 4 6.25 24.32 -18.09
C THR A 4 6.76 25.32 -17.05
N VAL A 5 6.04 25.48 -15.97
CA VAL A 5 6.47 26.31 -14.83
C VAL A 5 7.47 25.50 -14.00
N PRO A 6 8.66 26.05 -13.70
CA PRO A 6 9.62 25.37 -12.84
C PRO A 6 9.08 25.23 -11.41
N GLU A 7 9.44 24.15 -10.73
CA GLU A 7 9.16 23.97 -9.29
C GLU A 7 10.22 24.65 -8.42
N PHE A 8 11.42 24.81 -8.97
CA PHE A 8 12.58 25.36 -8.27
C PHE A 8 13.29 26.36 -9.15
N ASP A 9 13.80 27.39 -8.51
CA ASP A 9 14.62 28.41 -9.13
C ASP A 9 16.10 28.19 -8.78
N ILE A 10 17.01 28.53 -9.70
CA ILE A 10 18.44 28.34 -9.53
C ILE A 10 19.11 29.69 -9.47
N GLU A 11 19.22 30.20 -8.26
CA GLU A 11 19.96 31.43 -8.02
C GLU A 11 21.46 31.18 -8.21
N ARG A 12 22.06 31.87 -9.17
CA ARG A 12 23.49 31.80 -9.42
C ARG A 12 24.14 33.15 -9.20
N ASN A 13 25.04 33.22 -8.24
CA ASN A 13 25.89 34.39 -8.06
C ASN A 13 26.97 34.40 -9.15
N ARG A 14 26.88 35.36 -10.06
CA ARG A 14 27.78 35.48 -11.23
C ARG A 14 29.19 35.87 -10.84
N ASP A 15 29.36 36.68 -9.82
CA ASP A 15 30.66 37.15 -9.35
C ASP A 15 31.49 36.02 -8.68
N ARG A 16 30.79 35.06 -8.10
CA ARG A 16 31.40 33.85 -7.51
C ARG A 16 31.62 32.73 -8.52
N CYS A 17 30.91 32.75 -9.64
CA CYS A 17 30.97 31.65 -10.60
C CYS A 17 32.28 31.65 -11.41
N THR A 18 33.12 30.65 -11.19
CA THR A 18 34.40 30.49 -11.87
C THR A 18 34.30 29.79 -13.25
N LEU A 19 33.10 29.51 -13.74
CA LEU A 19 32.84 28.83 -15.00
C LEU A 19 33.48 27.42 -15.11
N CYS A 20 33.76 26.77 -13.98
CA CYS A 20 34.45 25.47 -13.92
C CYS A 20 33.67 24.29 -14.55
N GLY A 21 32.37 24.47 -14.83
CA GLY A 21 31.56 23.45 -15.46
C GLY A 21 31.16 22.24 -14.61
N ALA A 22 31.55 22.18 -13.34
CA ALA A 22 31.20 21.05 -12.46
C ALA A 22 29.68 20.80 -12.41
N CYS A 23 28.88 21.84 -12.27
CA CYS A 23 27.42 21.73 -12.27
C CYS A 23 26.83 21.25 -13.61
N VAL A 24 27.49 21.55 -14.72
CA VAL A 24 27.07 21.09 -16.06
C VAL A 24 27.37 19.60 -16.21
N LYS A 25 28.56 19.17 -15.79
CA LYS A 25 29.01 17.78 -15.90
C LYS A 25 28.22 16.83 -15.01
N GLU A 26 27.97 17.25 -13.76
CA GLU A 26 27.46 16.38 -12.71
C GLU A 26 25.93 16.40 -12.57
N CYS A 27 25.21 17.22 -13.33
CA CYS A 27 23.76 17.25 -13.30
C CYS A 27 23.15 16.11 -14.10
N SER A 28 22.60 15.11 -13.43
CA SER A 28 21.93 13.96 -14.06
C SER A 28 20.74 14.36 -14.92
N TYR A 29 20.10 15.49 -14.61
CA TYR A 29 18.92 16.00 -15.32
C TYR A 29 19.26 17.04 -16.40
N LYS A 30 20.57 17.27 -16.65
CA LYS A 30 21.05 18.21 -17.66
C LYS A 30 20.41 19.62 -17.57
N VAL A 31 20.22 20.07 -16.32
CA VAL A 31 19.66 21.38 -16.03
C VAL A 31 20.62 22.50 -16.46
N HIS A 32 21.92 22.35 -16.17
CA HIS A 32 22.93 23.36 -16.42
C HIS A 32 23.62 23.17 -17.79
N PHE A 33 23.86 24.27 -18.48
CA PHE A 33 24.58 24.28 -19.75
C PHE A 33 25.35 25.60 -19.93
N PHE A 34 26.39 25.57 -20.76
CA PHE A 34 27.11 26.79 -21.10
C PHE A 34 26.33 27.63 -22.12
N SER A 35 26.42 28.95 -22.00
CA SER A 35 25.99 29.85 -23.04
C SER A 35 26.77 29.60 -24.34
N LYS A 36 26.20 30.03 -25.49
CA LYS A 36 26.83 29.82 -26.81
C LYS A 36 28.26 30.37 -26.88
N ASP A 37 28.51 31.46 -26.24
CA ASP A 37 29.84 32.13 -26.15
C ASP A 37 30.71 31.59 -25.02
N LYS A 38 30.20 30.60 -24.23
CA LYS A 38 30.86 30.02 -23.06
C LYS A 38 31.21 30.99 -21.94
N LYS A 39 30.67 32.19 -21.95
CA LYS A 39 30.90 33.23 -20.94
C LYS A 39 30.00 33.13 -19.71
N ALA A 40 29.01 32.24 -19.75
CA ALA A 40 28.10 32.03 -18.65
C ALA A 40 27.65 30.56 -18.59
N VAL A 41 27.27 30.09 -17.38
CA VAL A 41 26.51 28.86 -17.21
C VAL A 41 25.06 29.24 -16.96
N LEU A 42 24.19 28.74 -17.79
CA LEU A 42 22.74 28.94 -17.74
C LEU A 42 22.07 27.69 -17.13
N ALA A 43 20.80 27.79 -16.81
CA ALA A 43 20.00 26.68 -16.32
C ALA A 43 18.64 26.62 -17.02
N ASP A 44 18.19 25.39 -17.30
CA ASP A 44 16.79 25.10 -17.63
C ASP A 44 16.09 24.61 -16.36
N GLU A 45 15.53 25.53 -15.62
CA GLU A 45 14.95 25.31 -14.29
C GLU A 45 13.78 24.34 -14.31
N ARG A 46 13.11 24.20 -15.47
CA ARG A 46 11.99 23.26 -15.64
C ARG A 46 12.39 21.79 -15.42
N LYS A 47 13.69 21.47 -15.55
CA LYS A 47 14.26 20.14 -15.33
C LYS A 47 14.79 19.92 -13.92
N CYS A 48 14.78 20.95 -13.07
CA CYS A 48 15.35 20.88 -11.73
C CYS A 48 14.44 20.09 -10.78
N VAL A 49 15.01 19.11 -10.09
CA VAL A 49 14.33 18.27 -9.09
C VAL A 49 14.82 18.55 -7.65
N ALA A 50 15.52 19.66 -7.43
CA ALA A 50 16.08 20.06 -6.14
C ALA A 50 16.94 19.01 -5.44
N CYS A 51 17.71 18.22 -6.17
CA CYS A 51 18.63 17.24 -5.57
C CYS A 51 19.86 17.89 -4.89
N HIS A 52 20.03 19.18 -4.99
CA HIS A 52 21.10 20.02 -4.43
C HIS A 52 22.53 19.63 -4.82
N ARG A 53 22.75 18.61 -5.63
CA ARG A 53 24.08 18.12 -6.03
C ARG A 53 24.94 19.26 -6.59
N CYS A 54 24.40 20.07 -7.51
CA CYS A 54 25.13 21.19 -8.12
C CYS A 54 25.54 22.27 -7.10
N ALA A 55 24.76 22.50 -6.06
CA ALA A 55 25.09 23.44 -4.99
C ALA A 55 26.22 22.90 -4.11
N VAL A 56 26.19 21.60 -3.77
CA VAL A 56 27.19 20.93 -2.92
C VAL A 56 28.55 20.84 -3.60
N ILE A 57 28.59 20.47 -4.90
CA ILE A 57 29.85 20.31 -5.65
C ILE A 57 30.44 21.63 -6.15
N CYS A 58 29.73 22.74 -6.01
CA CYS A 58 30.21 24.03 -6.50
C CYS A 58 31.38 24.55 -5.66
N PRO A 59 32.63 24.62 -6.21
CA PRO A 59 33.80 24.96 -5.40
C PRO A 59 33.78 26.40 -4.87
N SER A 60 33.03 27.28 -5.53
CA SER A 60 32.89 28.68 -5.16
C SER A 60 31.56 28.99 -4.46
N HIS A 61 30.75 27.96 -4.16
CA HIS A 61 29.42 28.13 -3.55
C HIS A 61 28.54 29.18 -4.27
N ALA A 62 28.60 29.19 -5.58
CA ALA A 62 27.91 30.17 -6.41
C ALA A 62 26.44 29.79 -6.70
N ILE A 63 25.97 28.61 -6.31
CA ILE A 63 24.65 28.08 -6.67
C ILE A 63 23.83 27.87 -5.40
N LYS A 64 22.61 28.39 -5.43
CA LYS A 64 21.55 28.11 -4.46
C LYS A 64 20.30 27.64 -5.18
N ILE A 65 19.63 26.63 -4.68
CA ILE A 65 18.35 26.16 -5.18
C ILE A 65 17.30 26.61 -4.20
N VAL A 66 16.32 27.34 -4.71
CA VAL A 66 15.20 27.87 -3.93
C VAL A 66 13.89 27.36 -4.54
N LYS A 67 12.84 27.36 -3.76
CA LYS A 67 11.51 27.03 -4.28
C LYS A 67 11.05 28.18 -5.19
N TYR A 68 10.58 27.86 -6.39
CA TYR A 68 10.01 28.85 -7.27
C TYR A 68 8.73 29.42 -6.65
N ASP A 69 8.74 30.70 -6.38
CA ASP A 69 7.60 31.39 -5.76
C ASP A 69 6.68 31.97 -6.84
N MET A 70 5.69 31.20 -7.23
CA MET A 70 4.60 31.70 -8.07
C MET A 70 3.54 32.35 -7.20
N ALA A 71 3.26 33.62 -7.48
CA ALA A 71 2.17 34.32 -6.84
C ALA A 71 0.82 33.79 -7.32
N TYR A 72 0.22 32.91 -6.53
CA TYR A 72 -1.16 32.46 -6.73
C TYR A 72 -2.11 33.24 -5.84
N ARG A 73 -3.29 33.53 -6.35
CA ARG A 73 -4.37 34.00 -5.51
C ARG A 73 -4.76 32.91 -4.53
N ASP A 74 -4.70 33.21 -3.25
CA ASP A 74 -5.07 32.26 -2.21
C ASP A 74 -6.57 31.95 -2.26
N HIS A 75 -6.90 30.65 -2.23
CA HIS A 75 -8.28 30.19 -2.29
C HIS A 75 -8.38 28.80 -1.63
N ALA A 76 -9.40 28.60 -0.81
CA ALA A 76 -9.56 27.35 -0.03
C ALA A 76 -9.58 26.06 -0.89
N ASN A 77 -10.22 26.12 -2.07
CA ASN A 77 -10.34 24.96 -2.97
C ASN A 77 -9.26 24.93 -4.07
N TRP A 78 -8.65 26.09 -4.38
CA TRP A 78 -7.65 26.25 -5.42
C TRP A 78 -6.32 26.65 -4.80
N THR A 79 -5.76 25.74 -4.04
CA THR A 79 -4.47 25.96 -3.38
C THR A 79 -3.35 26.14 -4.40
N PRO A 80 -2.24 26.79 -4.04
CA PRO A 80 -1.07 26.89 -4.92
C PRO A 80 -0.60 25.54 -5.46
N THR A 81 -0.67 24.47 -4.65
CA THR A 81 -0.35 23.11 -5.09
C THR A 81 -1.30 22.63 -6.18
N ALA A 82 -2.61 22.78 -6.00
CA ALA A 82 -3.60 22.38 -7.01
C ALA A 82 -3.41 23.14 -8.33
N GLN A 83 -3.13 24.44 -8.27
CA GLN A 83 -2.86 25.25 -9.45
C GLN A 83 -1.59 24.80 -10.19
N LYS A 84 -0.50 24.53 -9.47
CA LYS A 84 0.75 24.00 -10.04
C LYS A 84 0.51 22.62 -10.71
N GLU A 85 -0.25 21.76 -10.10
CA GLU A 85 -0.59 20.45 -10.66
C GLU A 85 -1.41 20.56 -11.93
N ILE A 86 -2.39 21.46 -11.98
CA ILE A 86 -3.18 21.75 -13.18
C ILE A 86 -2.29 22.24 -14.32
N ILE A 87 -1.41 23.21 -14.05
CA ILE A 87 -0.46 23.72 -15.05
C ILE A 87 0.45 22.59 -15.56
N LYS A 88 0.97 21.77 -14.65
CA LYS A 88 1.85 20.64 -15.01
C LYS A 88 1.11 19.62 -15.88
N GLN A 89 -0.13 19.25 -15.53
CA GLN A 89 -0.96 18.38 -16.36
C GLN A 89 -1.28 18.97 -17.72
N ALA A 90 -1.65 20.26 -17.77
CA ALA A 90 -1.93 20.96 -19.03
C ALA A 90 -0.70 21.04 -19.93
N THR A 91 0.49 21.21 -19.35
CA THR A 91 1.74 21.29 -20.10
C THR A 91 2.23 19.96 -20.62
N THR A 92 2.12 18.90 -19.80
CA THR A 92 2.67 17.58 -20.13
C THR A 92 1.67 16.64 -20.81
N GLY A 93 0.37 16.93 -20.71
CA GLY A 93 -0.70 16.04 -21.16
C GLY A 93 -0.82 14.76 -20.33
N GLY A 94 -0.03 14.62 -19.28
CA GLY A 94 0.07 13.40 -18.47
C GLY A 94 -0.65 13.47 -17.13
N VAL A 95 -0.97 12.30 -16.59
CA VAL A 95 -1.49 12.18 -15.23
C VAL A 95 -0.34 12.27 -14.23
N LEU A 96 -0.46 13.12 -13.23
CA LEU A 96 0.52 13.20 -12.14
C LEU A 96 0.36 12.01 -11.20
N LEU A 97 1.43 11.26 -11.02
CA LEU A 97 1.50 10.10 -10.14
C LEU A 97 2.29 10.42 -8.87
N SER A 98 1.90 9.78 -7.77
CA SER A 98 2.63 9.87 -6.51
C SER A 98 2.59 8.53 -5.79
N GLY A 99 3.74 8.09 -5.29
CA GLY A 99 3.87 6.90 -4.44
C GLY A 99 3.77 7.18 -2.95
N MET A 100 3.81 8.44 -2.56
CA MET A 100 3.74 8.86 -1.17
C MET A 100 2.29 9.01 -0.69
N SER A 101 2.10 8.97 0.62
CA SER A 101 0.81 9.21 1.23
C SER A 101 0.28 10.62 0.92
N ASN A 102 -1.00 10.83 1.20
CA ASN A 102 -1.69 12.10 1.02
C ASN A 102 -0.96 13.26 1.71
N ASN A 103 -0.78 14.38 1.00
CA ASN A 103 -0.08 15.56 1.50
C ASN A 103 -0.95 16.49 2.37
N LYS A 104 -2.26 16.24 2.44
CA LYS A 104 -3.16 17.07 3.25
C LYS A 104 -2.93 16.82 4.75
N PRO A 105 -2.96 17.87 5.59
CA PRO A 105 -2.76 17.74 7.02
C PRO A 105 -4.03 17.18 7.70
N TYR A 106 -4.18 15.87 7.70
CA TYR A 106 -5.23 15.23 8.49
C TYR A 106 -4.71 14.84 9.88
N PRO A 107 -5.52 15.01 10.94
CA PRO A 107 -5.17 14.48 12.24
C PRO A 107 -5.10 12.95 12.18
N ILE A 108 -4.16 12.37 12.90
CA ILE A 108 -4.07 10.92 13.10
C ILE A 108 -4.76 10.63 14.44
N TYR A 109 -5.91 9.99 14.37
CA TYR A 109 -6.72 9.74 15.57
C TYR A 109 -6.09 8.70 16.49
N TRP A 110 -5.31 7.76 15.95
CA TRP A 110 -4.55 6.79 16.75
C TRP A 110 -3.64 7.44 17.77
N ASP A 111 -3.03 8.57 17.44
CA ASP A 111 -2.14 9.31 18.35
C ASP A 111 -2.89 9.89 19.58
N LYS A 112 -4.21 9.85 19.58
CA LYS A 112 -5.09 10.38 20.63
C LYS A 112 -5.88 9.31 21.35
N MET A 113 -5.65 8.04 21.02
CA MET A 113 -6.36 6.92 21.63
C MET A 113 -5.59 6.38 22.83
N LEU A 114 -6.31 6.09 23.90
CA LEU A 114 -5.81 5.29 25.01
C LEU A 114 -6.19 3.84 24.79
N LEU A 115 -5.20 2.95 24.72
CA LEU A 115 -5.42 1.52 24.56
C LEU A 115 -5.33 0.82 25.92
N ASN A 116 -6.43 0.19 26.32
CA ASN A 116 -6.46 -0.73 27.44
C ASN A 116 -6.41 -2.16 26.91
N ALA A 117 -5.24 -2.79 27.00
CA ALA A 117 -5.07 -4.16 26.53
C ALA A 117 -5.46 -5.18 27.61
N SER A 118 -5.89 -6.36 27.17
CA SER A 118 -6.11 -7.50 28.04
C SER A 118 -4.79 -7.96 28.65
N GLN A 119 -4.84 -8.37 29.91
CA GLN A 119 -3.70 -8.96 30.62
C GLN A 119 -3.84 -10.47 30.72
N VAL A 120 -2.71 -11.16 30.98
CA VAL A 120 -2.68 -12.62 31.07
C VAL A 120 -3.42 -13.10 32.31
N THR A 121 -3.34 -12.35 33.42
CA THR A 121 -4.01 -12.68 34.66
C THR A 121 -5.23 -11.79 34.91
N ASN A 122 -6.27 -12.36 35.55
CA ASN A 122 -7.47 -11.63 35.90
C ASN A 122 -7.93 -12.05 37.34
N PRO A 123 -7.89 -11.17 38.35
CA PRO A 123 -7.44 -9.77 38.24
C PRO A 123 -5.93 -9.62 38.05
N SER A 124 -5.51 -8.48 37.52
CA SER A 124 -4.10 -8.13 37.38
C SER A 124 -3.43 -8.03 38.75
N ILE A 125 -2.28 -8.67 38.89
CA ILE A 125 -1.48 -8.64 40.14
C ILE A 125 -0.53 -7.44 40.13
N ASP A 126 0.19 -7.24 39.01
CA ASP A 126 1.10 -6.12 38.82
C ASP A 126 1.10 -5.67 37.36
N PRO A 127 0.38 -4.60 36.99
CA PRO A 127 0.24 -4.16 35.61
C PRO A 127 1.56 -3.72 34.93
N LEU A 128 2.62 -3.52 35.71
CA LEU A 128 3.95 -3.18 35.17
C LEU A 128 4.81 -4.42 34.87
N ARG A 129 4.46 -5.58 35.39
CA ARG A 129 5.23 -6.82 35.28
C ARG A 129 4.51 -7.93 34.54
N GLU A 130 3.19 -7.89 34.49
CA GLU A 130 2.43 -8.89 33.78
C GLU A 130 2.56 -8.70 32.28
N PRO A 131 2.90 -9.76 31.52
CA PRO A 131 2.89 -9.68 30.08
C PRO A 131 1.47 -9.52 29.56
N MET A 132 1.27 -8.66 28.59
CA MET A 132 0.01 -8.55 27.88
C MET A 132 -0.18 -9.73 26.93
N GLU A 133 -1.41 -10.25 26.83
CA GLU A 133 -1.75 -11.22 25.79
C GLU A 133 -1.99 -10.48 24.47
N ILE A 134 -1.03 -10.56 23.56
CA ILE A 134 -1.06 -9.91 22.26
C ILE A 134 -1.30 -10.88 21.11
N ARG A 135 -1.27 -12.21 21.37
CA ARG A 135 -1.59 -13.20 20.35
C ARG A 135 -3.01 -13.03 19.85
N THR A 136 -3.18 -13.13 18.57
CA THR A 136 -4.51 -13.02 17.96
C THR A 136 -4.72 -14.12 16.93
N PHE A 137 -5.98 -14.39 16.64
CA PHE A 137 -6.39 -15.38 15.65
C PHE A 137 -7.28 -14.69 14.61
N LEU A 138 -6.92 -14.86 13.35
CA LEU A 138 -7.70 -14.36 12.21
C LEU A 138 -8.45 -15.52 11.59
N GLY A 139 -9.71 -15.29 11.27
CA GLY A 139 -10.58 -16.28 10.66
C GLY A 139 -12.02 -16.11 11.13
N ARG A 140 -12.87 -16.97 10.66
CA ARG A 140 -14.28 -17.01 11.04
C ARG A 140 -14.45 -17.77 12.34
N LYS A 141 -15.28 -17.27 13.25
CA LYS A 141 -15.73 -18.04 14.42
C LYS A 141 -16.79 -19.06 14.00
N PRO A 142 -16.85 -20.23 14.62
CA PRO A 142 -17.96 -21.17 14.41
C PRO A 142 -19.26 -20.58 15.00
N ASP A 143 -20.41 -20.97 14.43
CA ASP A 143 -21.71 -20.48 14.89
C ASP A 143 -22.02 -20.97 16.30
N LYS A 144 -21.57 -22.17 16.66
CA LYS A 144 -21.70 -22.78 18.00
C LYS A 144 -20.40 -23.44 18.42
N ILE A 145 -20.13 -23.35 19.71
CA ILE A 145 -19.04 -24.11 20.34
C ILE A 145 -19.70 -25.16 21.24
N GLU A 146 -19.47 -26.43 20.91
CA GLU A 146 -19.98 -27.60 21.66
C GLU A 146 -18.81 -28.38 22.22
N PHE A 147 -19.01 -28.89 23.42
CA PHE A 147 -18.04 -29.78 24.08
C PHE A 147 -18.65 -31.15 24.26
N THR A 148 -17.81 -32.17 24.34
CA THR A 148 -18.15 -33.52 24.75
C THR A 148 -18.36 -33.56 26.26
N GLU A 149 -18.94 -34.66 26.80
CA GLU A 149 -19.16 -34.84 28.24
C GLU A 149 -17.85 -34.82 29.07
N ASP A 150 -16.75 -35.19 28.46
CA ASP A 150 -15.40 -35.14 29.04
C ASP A 150 -14.69 -33.77 28.84
N GLY A 151 -15.40 -32.77 28.40
CA GLY A 151 -14.91 -31.39 28.26
C GLY A 151 -14.03 -31.12 27.05
N ARG A 152 -13.94 -32.04 26.08
CA ARG A 152 -13.21 -31.83 24.85
C ARG A 152 -14.05 -31.07 23.83
N LEU A 153 -13.39 -30.22 23.01
CA LEU A 153 -14.04 -29.49 21.94
C LEU A 153 -14.60 -30.45 20.88
N LYS A 154 -15.92 -30.45 20.69
CA LYS A 154 -16.64 -31.23 19.69
C LYS A 154 -16.77 -30.49 18.36
N THR A 155 -16.87 -29.16 18.41
CA THR A 155 -17.03 -28.33 17.24
C THR A 155 -15.80 -28.37 16.35
N VAL A 156 -15.99 -28.61 15.06
CA VAL A 156 -14.93 -28.49 14.06
C VAL A 156 -14.67 -27.00 13.83
N MET A 157 -13.48 -26.54 14.23
CA MET A 157 -13.10 -25.14 14.04
C MET A 157 -12.80 -24.86 12.57
N PRO A 158 -13.32 -23.75 12.01
CA PRO A 158 -12.89 -23.28 10.71
C PRO A 158 -11.38 -22.92 10.73
N PRO A 159 -10.70 -22.90 9.59
CA PRO A 159 -9.28 -22.57 9.54
C PRO A 159 -9.00 -21.21 10.18
N GLN A 160 -7.96 -21.16 11.01
CA GLN A 160 -7.52 -19.96 11.72
C GLN A 160 -6.05 -19.65 11.40
N VAL A 161 -5.71 -18.37 11.37
CA VAL A 161 -4.34 -17.87 11.32
C VAL A 161 -3.96 -17.34 12.69
N LYS A 162 -3.06 -18.00 13.38
CA LYS A 162 -2.48 -17.52 14.63
C LYS A 162 -1.38 -16.51 14.31
N LEU A 163 -1.40 -15.38 14.99
CA LEU A 163 -0.36 -14.36 14.99
C LEU A 163 0.18 -14.23 16.43
N GLU A 164 1.50 -14.26 16.59
CA GLU A 164 2.13 -14.03 17.90
C GLU A 164 2.09 -12.55 18.28
N THR A 165 2.02 -11.66 17.28
CA THR A 165 1.79 -10.22 17.43
C THR A 165 0.65 -9.79 16.52
N PRO A 166 -0.22 -8.82 16.90
CA PRO A 166 -1.38 -8.41 16.10
C PRO A 166 -1.02 -7.48 14.93
N ILE A 167 0.19 -7.63 14.39
CA ILE A 167 0.74 -6.81 13.31
C ILE A 167 1.18 -7.72 12.17
N MET A 168 0.83 -7.35 10.93
CA MET A 168 1.24 -8.04 9.71
C MET A 168 1.87 -7.06 8.72
N PHE A 169 2.73 -7.56 7.85
CA PHE A 169 3.24 -6.74 6.75
C PHE A 169 2.21 -6.65 5.63
N SER A 170 1.90 -5.42 5.22
CA SER A 170 1.00 -5.16 4.10
C SER A 170 1.52 -5.73 2.79
N ALA A 171 0.61 -5.96 1.85
CA ALA A 171 0.90 -6.51 0.54
C ALA A 171 1.90 -5.65 -0.25
N MET A 172 3.03 -6.23 -0.61
CA MET A 172 4.07 -5.62 -1.44
C MET A 172 4.56 -6.63 -2.47
N SER A 173 4.26 -6.39 -3.75
CA SER A 173 4.51 -7.38 -4.81
C SER A 173 5.97 -7.38 -5.27
N PHE A 174 6.47 -8.58 -5.57
CA PHE A 174 7.74 -8.74 -6.28
C PHE A 174 7.71 -8.02 -7.64
N GLY A 175 8.72 -7.22 -7.90
CA GLY A 175 8.78 -6.31 -9.04
C GLY A 175 8.39 -4.86 -8.70
N SER A 176 7.50 -4.62 -7.72
CA SER A 176 7.34 -3.29 -7.12
C SER A 176 8.38 -3.03 -6.03
N ILE A 177 8.73 -4.06 -5.26
CA ILE A 177 9.91 -4.10 -4.39
C ILE A 177 10.88 -5.16 -4.88
N SER A 178 12.15 -5.08 -4.47
CA SER A 178 13.17 -6.06 -4.82
C SER A 178 12.94 -7.41 -4.11
N PHE A 179 13.53 -8.49 -4.67
CA PHE A 179 13.53 -9.79 -4.01
C PHE A 179 14.12 -9.74 -2.60
N ASN A 180 15.24 -9.02 -2.43
CA ASN A 180 15.88 -8.91 -1.12
C ASN A 180 14.97 -8.21 -0.09
N ALA A 181 14.26 -7.15 -0.49
CA ALA A 181 13.31 -6.49 0.39
C ALA A 181 12.16 -7.44 0.77
N GLN A 182 11.58 -8.17 -0.20
CA GLN A 182 10.50 -9.11 0.10
C GLN A 182 10.98 -10.28 0.96
N LYS A 183 12.19 -10.80 0.72
CA LYS A 183 12.81 -11.85 1.53
C LYS A 183 13.05 -11.38 2.97
N THR A 184 13.50 -10.14 3.16
CA THR A 184 13.68 -9.55 4.49
C THR A 184 12.36 -9.51 5.26
N LEU A 185 11.26 -9.11 4.60
CA LEU A 185 9.93 -9.15 5.23
C LEU A 185 9.48 -10.55 5.58
N ALA A 186 9.76 -11.54 4.71
CA ALA A 186 9.45 -12.93 4.96
C ALA A 186 10.25 -13.51 6.15
N MET A 187 11.53 -13.17 6.25
CA MET A 187 12.37 -13.53 7.39
C MET A 187 11.87 -12.90 8.70
N ALA A 188 11.56 -11.61 8.66
CA ALA A 188 11.00 -10.90 9.82
C ALA A 188 9.64 -11.46 10.23
N ALA A 189 8.77 -11.81 9.28
CA ALA A 189 7.49 -12.45 9.58
C ALA A 189 7.67 -13.79 10.28
N LYS A 190 8.62 -14.60 9.83
CA LYS A 190 8.96 -15.88 10.46
C LYS A 190 9.48 -15.69 11.86
N GLU A 191 10.40 -14.77 12.07
CA GLU A 191 11.01 -14.47 13.39
C GLU A 191 9.98 -13.98 14.41
N LEU A 192 9.07 -13.11 13.96
CA LEU A 192 8.04 -12.50 14.81
C LEU A 192 6.75 -13.35 14.92
N GLY A 193 6.68 -14.50 14.25
CA GLY A 193 5.46 -15.33 14.25
C GLY A 193 4.25 -14.61 13.65
N THR A 194 4.46 -13.78 12.62
CA THR A 194 3.42 -13.04 11.92
C THR A 194 3.39 -13.34 10.42
N ILE A 195 2.72 -12.53 9.62
CA ILE A 195 2.50 -12.77 8.20
C ILE A 195 3.09 -11.63 7.36
N PHE A 196 3.77 -12.00 6.27
CA PHE A 196 4.02 -11.09 5.15
C PHE A 196 3.07 -11.41 3.99
N ASN A 197 2.79 -10.41 3.15
CA ASN A 197 1.88 -10.58 2.02
C ASN A 197 2.65 -10.39 0.70
N THR A 198 2.56 -11.38 -0.20
CA THR A 198 3.29 -11.37 -1.47
C THR A 198 2.79 -10.31 -2.46
N GLY A 199 1.61 -9.72 -2.20
CA GLY A 199 0.95 -8.86 -3.16
C GLY A 199 0.49 -9.62 -4.41
N GLU A 200 0.15 -8.88 -5.45
CA GLU A 200 -0.39 -9.42 -6.71
C GLU A 200 0.67 -9.89 -7.72
N GLY A 201 1.91 -10.09 -7.27
CA GLY A 201 3.04 -10.41 -8.13
C GLY A 201 3.39 -11.88 -8.25
N GLY A 202 2.56 -12.79 -7.76
CA GLY A 202 2.91 -14.21 -7.64
C GLY A 202 3.84 -14.48 -6.44
N LEU A 203 4.33 -15.68 -6.33
CA LEU A 203 5.29 -16.09 -5.30
C LEU A 203 6.65 -16.39 -5.95
N HIS A 204 7.68 -15.66 -5.54
CA HIS A 204 9.04 -15.91 -6.00
C HIS A 204 9.53 -17.26 -5.46
N PRO A 205 10.18 -18.13 -6.29
CA PRO A 205 10.66 -19.46 -5.84
C PRO A 205 11.55 -19.43 -4.60
N GLY A 206 12.37 -18.40 -4.44
CA GLY A 206 13.23 -18.20 -3.27
C GLY A 206 12.50 -17.87 -1.96
N LEU A 207 11.16 -17.85 -1.95
CA LEU A 207 10.34 -17.65 -0.76
C LEU A 207 9.55 -18.91 -0.33
N THR A 208 9.79 -20.04 -0.96
CA THR A 208 9.09 -21.30 -0.64
C THR A 208 9.25 -21.74 0.81
N ASP A 209 10.37 -21.45 1.44
CA ASP A 209 10.64 -21.78 2.87
C ASP A 209 9.86 -20.89 3.86
N PHE A 210 9.14 -19.89 3.36
CA PHE A 210 8.39 -18.93 4.16
C PHE A 210 6.86 -19.00 3.94
N THR A 211 6.38 -20.03 3.25
CA THR A 211 4.96 -20.14 2.87
C THR A 211 4.01 -20.24 4.05
N ASP A 212 4.46 -20.77 5.18
CA ASP A 212 3.68 -20.81 6.43
C ASP A 212 3.47 -19.45 7.07
N TYR A 213 4.23 -18.43 6.62
CA TYR A 213 4.15 -17.03 7.04
C TYR A 213 3.68 -16.12 5.91
N ALA A 214 3.19 -16.68 4.81
CA ALA A 214 2.80 -15.92 3.62
C ALA A 214 1.29 -15.79 3.49
N ALA A 215 0.80 -14.59 3.21
CA ALA A 215 -0.47 -14.37 2.54
C ALA A 215 -0.21 -14.19 1.04
N VAL A 216 -1.07 -14.76 0.20
CA VAL A 216 -0.98 -14.63 -1.26
C VAL A 216 -2.19 -13.90 -1.79
N GLN A 217 -1.98 -13.01 -2.77
CA GLN A 217 -3.05 -12.19 -3.33
C GLN A 217 -3.61 -12.75 -4.62
N VAL A 218 -4.94 -12.68 -4.75
CA VAL A 218 -5.70 -12.88 -5.98
C VAL A 218 -6.30 -11.53 -6.35
N ALA A 219 -5.63 -10.79 -7.23
CA ALA A 219 -6.09 -9.51 -7.76
C ALA A 219 -6.78 -9.68 -9.11
N SER A 220 -7.31 -8.59 -9.67
CA SER A 220 -8.03 -8.61 -10.95
C SER A 220 -7.18 -9.11 -12.13
N GLY A 221 -5.86 -8.89 -12.10
CA GLY A 221 -4.93 -9.37 -13.13
C GLY A 221 -4.57 -10.85 -13.05
N ARG A 222 -4.87 -11.53 -11.94
CA ARG A 222 -4.60 -12.96 -11.72
C ARG A 222 -3.14 -13.38 -11.97
N PHE A 223 -2.18 -12.49 -11.82
CA PHE A 223 -0.75 -12.77 -12.08
C PHE A 223 -0.21 -13.86 -11.16
N GLY A 224 0.37 -14.91 -11.76
CA GLY A 224 0.96 -16.02 -11.03
C GLY A 224 -0.01 -16.86 -10.19
N VAL A 225 -1.32 -16.73 -10.41
CA VAL A 225 -2.34 -17.49 -9.66
C VAL A 225 -2.50 -18.87 -10.26
N HIS A 226 -2.10 -19.90 -9.52
CA HIS A 226 -2.26 -21.30 -9.88
C HIS A 226 -2.41 -22.18 -8.63
N LYS A 227 -2.79 -23.44 -8.80
CA LYS A 227 -3.11 -24.34 -7.69
C LYS A 227 -2.01 -24.42 -6.60
N GLN A 228 -0.75 -24.54 -7.01
CA GLN A 228 0.36 -24.61 -6.06
C GLN A 228 0.55 -23.29 -5.29
N TYR A 229 0.43 -22.15 -5.97
CA TYR A 229 0.45 -20.83 -5.34
C TYR A 229 -0.61 -20.69 -4.25
N LEU A 230 -1.86 -21.09 -4.56
CA LEU A 230 -2.97 -21.02 -3.60
C LEU A 230 -2.79 -21.95 -2.39
N ASN A 231 -2.08 -23.06 -2.55
CA ASN A 231 -1.82 -23.98 -1.46
C ASN A 231 -0.55 -23.65 -0.66
N ASN A 232 0.40 -22.96 -1.27
CA ASN A 232 1.65 -22.51 -0.66
C ASN A 232 1.49 -21.15 0.05
N CYS A 233 0.57 -21.07 1.01
CA CYS A 233 0.35 -19.86 1.80
C CYS A 233 -0.33 -20.20 3.13
N ARG A 234 -0.38 -19.22 4.03
CA ARG A 234 -1.15 -19.30 5.26
C ARG A 234 -2.62 -18.96 5.04
N PHE A 235 -2.89 -17.95 4.23
CA PHE A 235 -4.25 -17.57 3.79
C PHE A 235 -4.20 -16.88 2.42
N ILE A 236 -5.36 -16.79 1.75
CA ILE A 236 -5.53 -16.16 0.44
C ILE A 236 -6.24 -14.83 0.63
N GLU A 237 -5.78 -13.78 -0.04
CA GLU A 237 -6.41 -12.46 -0.04
C GLU A 237 -6.91 -12.08 -1.43
N ILE A 238 -8.22 -11.94 -1.60
CA ILE A 238 -8.83 -11.34 -2.79
C ILE A 238 -8.65 -9.82 -2.67
N LYS A 239 -7.93 -9.21 -3.61
CA LYS A 239 -7.73 -7.76 -3.64
C LYS A 239 -8.75 -7.10 -4.55
N ILE A 240 -9.75 -6.46 -3.95
CA ILE A 240 -10.70 -5.61 -4.69
C ILE A 240 -10.11 -4.23 -4.94
N GLY A 241 -9.34 -3.70 -3.99
CA GLY A 241 -8.69 -2.40 -4.11
C GLY A 241 -7.64 -2.14 -3.03
N GLN A 242 -7.08 -0.94 -3.04
CA GLN A 242 -6.15 -0.46 -2.01
C GLN A 242 -6.41 1.00 -1.69
N GLY A 243 -6.12 1.42 -0.46
CA GLY A 243 -6.50 2.73 0.07
C GLY A 243 -5.86 3.91 -0.64
N ALA A 244 -4.60 3.77 -1.08
CA ALA A 244 -3.88 4.85 -1.75
C ALA A 244 -4.41 5.17 -3.16
N LYS A 245 -5.09 4.22 -3.81
CA LYS A 245 -5.68 4.40 -5.15
C LYS A 245 -6.97 3.59 -5.32
N PRO A 246 -8.05 3.95 -4.63
CA PRO A 246 -9.33 3.26 -4.79
C PRO A 246 -9.83 3.29 -6.23
N GLY A 247 -10.39 2.17 -6.69
CA GLY A 247 -10.97 2.06 -8.03
C GLY A 247 -9.96 1.97 -9.17
N ILE A 248 -8.67 1.77 -8.88
CA ILE A 248 -7.62 1.57 -9.89
C ILE A 248 -6.90 0.25 -9.62
N GLY A 249 -6.64 -0.50 -10.69
CA GLY A 249 -5.84 -1.72 -10.65
C GLY A 249 -4.34 -1.47 -10.50
N GLY A 250 -3.57 -2.55 -10.44
CA GLY A 250 -2.11 -2.51 -10.41
C GLY A 250 -1.52 -2.20 -11.78
N HIS A 251 -0.39 -1.50 -11.79
CA HIS A 251 0.42 -1.28 -12.98
C HIS A 251 1.88 -1.45 -12.63
N LEU A 252 2.54 -2.40 -13.29
CA LEU A 252 4.00 -2.53 -13.27
C LEU A 252 4.51 -2.32 -14.70
N PRO A 253 5.29 -1.25 -14.94
CA PRO A 253 5.85 -0.97 -16.26
C PRO A 253 6.74 -2.11 -16.77
N GLY A 254 6.71 -2.37 -18.07
CA GLY A 254 7.47 -3.45 -18.72
C GLY A 254 8.96 -3.41 -18.43
N GLU A 255 9.54 -2.22 -18.28
CA GLU A 255 10.94 -2.03 -17.88
C GLU A 255 11.31 -2.71 -16.55
N LYS A 256 10.33 -2.89 -15.65
CA LYS A 256 10.49 -3.59 -14.36
C LYS A 256 10.14 -5.08 -14.45
N VAL A 257 9.57 -5.52 -15.56
CA VAL A 257 9.23 -6.93 -15.78
C VAL A 257 10.45 -7.68 -16.32
N THR A 258 11.41 -7.92 -15.41
CA THR A 258 12.59 -8.76 -15.67
C THR A 258 12.17 -10.22 -15.90
N VAL A 259 13.11 -11.07 -16.33
CA VAL A 259 12.87 -12.51 -16.49
C VAL A 259 12.36 -13.16 -15.18
N GLU A 260 12.91 -12.77 -14.03
CA GLU A 260 12.47 -13.29 -12.73
C GLU A 260 11.04 -12.86 -12.39
N VAL A 261 10.70 -11.59 -12.64
CA VAL A 261 9.35 -11.06 -12.43
C VAL A 261 8.35 -11.71 -13.40
N SER A 262 8.77 -11.88 -14.67
CA SER A 262 8.01 -12.58 -15.71
C SER A 262 7.64 -13.99 -15.27
N ASN A 263 8.62 -14.74 -14.78
CA ASN A 263 8.40 -16.12 -14.30
C ASN A 263 7.43 -16.16 -13.09
N ALA A 264 7.60 -15.27 -12.10
CA ALA A 264 6.75 -15.24 -10.92
C ALA A 264 5.31 -14.82 -11.25
N ARG A 265 5.13 -13.91 -12.20
CA ARG A 265 3.81 -13.38 -12.62
C ARG A 265 3.16 -14.18 -13.75
N MET A 266 3.90 -15.07 -14.41
CA MET A 266 3.45 -15.85 -15.57
C MET A 266 3.00 -14.94 -16.74
N ILE A 267 3.79 -13.90 -17.04
CA ILE A 267 3.58 -12.94 -18.12
C ILE A 267 4.86 -12.78 -18.96
N PRO A 268 4.80 -12.30 -20.20
CA PRO A 268 6.00 -12.05 -21.01
C PRO A 268 6.92 -11.01 -20.38
N SER A 269 8.25 -11.26 -20.42
CA SER A 269 9.26 -10.28 -19.99
C SER A 269 9.20 -9.02 -20.85
N GLY A 270 9.40 -7.86 -20.24
CA GLY A 270 9.40 -6.57 -20.94
C GLY A 270 8.00 -6.03 -21.28
N SER A 271 6.92 -6.76 -20.98
CA SER A 271 5.55 -6.28 -21.19
C SER A 271 4.97 -5.65 -19.91
N ASP A 272 4.13 -4.64 -20.08
CA ASP A 272 3.43 -4.02 -18.95
C ASP A 272 2.49 -5.04 -18.28
N ALA A 273 2.56 -5.12 -16.95
CA ALA A 273 1.63 -5.89 -16.14
C ALA A 273 0.52 -4.98 -15.61
N ILE A 274 -0.61 -4.99 -16.29
CA ILE A 274 -1.76 -4.14 -15.96
C ILE A 274 -2.88 -5.01 -15.38
N SER A 275 -3.27 -4.72 -14.15
CA SER A 275 -4.48 -5.28 -13.55
C SER A 275 -5.67 -4.39 -13.89
N PRO A 276 -6.80 -4.94 -14.41
CA PRO A 276 -8.02 -4.16 -14.60
C PRO A 276 -8.49 -3.53 -13.28
N ALA A 277 -9.20 -2.40 -13.36
CA ALA A 277 -9.76 -1.77 -12.17
C ALA A 277 -10.74 -2.70 -11.44
N PRO A 278 -11.79 -3.25 -12.07
CA PRO A 278 -12.65 -4.28 -11.47
C PRO A 278 -12.13 -5.68 -11.78
N HIS A 279 -12.47 -6.64 -10.92
CA HIS A 279 -12.44 -8.04 -11.33
C HIS A 279 -13.51 -8.27 -12.40
N HIS A 280 -13.16 -8.86 -13.54
CA HIS A 280 -14.08 -9.08 -14.66
C HIS A 280 -15.12 -10.16 -14.38
N ASP A 281 -14.93 -10.93 -13.34
CA ASP A 281 -15.79 -12.02 -12.87
C ASP A 281 -16.59 -11.67 -11.61
N ILE A 282 -16.52 -10.41 -11.12
CA ILE A 282 -17.22 -9.96 -9.92
C ILE A 282 -18.02 -8.70 -10.24
N TYR A 283 -19.34 -8.83 -10.35
CA TYR A 283 -20.29 -7.73 -10.56
C TYR A 283 -21.33 -7.62 -9.44
N SER A 284 -21.33 -8.59 -8.52
CA SER A 284 -22.26 -8.66 -7.39
C SER A 284 -21.61 -9.33 -6.18
N ILE A 285 -22.30 -9.29 -5.04
CA ILE A 285 -21.89 -10.02 -3.83
C ILE A 285 -21.93 -11.53 -4.06
N GLU A 286 -22.86 -12.00 -4.87
CA GLU A 286 -23.01 -13.41 -5.26
C GLU A 286 -21.81 -13.88 -6.08
N ASP A 287 -21.31 -13.08 -7.01
CA ASP A 287 -20.10 -13.37 -7.77
C ASP A 287 -18.88 -13.45 -6.87
N LEU A 288 -18.75 -12.50 -5.94
CA LEU A 288 -17.70 -12.55 -4.92
C LEU A 288 -17.79 -13.82 -4.08
N ARG A 289 -18.98 -14.22 -3.69
CA ARG A 289 -19.20 -15.48 -2.96
C ARG A 289 -18.76 -16.69 -3.75
N GLN A 290 -19.03 -16.72 -5.06
CA GLN A 290 -18.55 -17.77 -5.95
C GLN A 290 -17.02 -17.84 -5.99
N LEU A 291 -16.35 -16.71 -6.12
CA LEU A 291 -14.89 -16.67 -6.10
C LEU A 291 -14.33 -17.15 -4.74
N ILE A 292 -14.92 -16.71 -3.62
CA ILE A 292 -14.52 -17.17 -2.28
C ILE A 292 -14.64 -18.69 -2.17
N TRP A 293 -15.76 -19.25 -2.62
CA TRP A 293 -15.98 -20.70 -2.60
C TRP A 293 -14.99 -21.44 -3.49
N SER A 294 -14.75 -20.97 -4.71
CA SER A 294 -13.78 -21.56 -5.62
C SER A 294 -12.37 -21.63 -5.02
N LEU A 295 -11.95 -20.55 -4.31
CA LEU A 295 -10.66 -20.51 -3.63
C LEU A 295 -10.61 -21.47 -2.41
N LYS A 296 -11.70 -21.55 -1.64
CA LYS A 296 -11.84 -22.53 -0.55
C LYS A 296 -11.80 -23.95 -1.07
N GLU A 297 -12.51 -24.22 -2.15
CA GLU A 297 -12.51 -25.53 -2.81
C GLU A 297 -11.12 -25.92 -3.33
N ALA A 298 -10.43 -25.00 -4.01
CA ALA A 298 -9.07 -25.21 -4.52
C ALA A 298 -8.06 -25.55 -3.43
N THR A 299 -8.33 -25.16 -2.19
CA THR A 299 -7.51 -25.44 -1.00
C THR A 299 -8.12 -26.48 -0.06
N GLN A 300 -9.18 -27.15 -0.51
CA GLN A 300 -9.90 -28.16 0.31
C GLN A 300 -10.36 -27.58 1.66
N TYR A 301 -10.80 -26.33 1.68
CA TYR A 301 -11.24 -25.58 2.87
C TYR A 301 -10.20 -25.49 4.01
N LYS A 302 -8.90 -25.68 3.69
CA LYS A 302 -7.81 -25.63 4.68
C LYS A 302 -7.26 -24.23 4.91
N LYS A 303 -7.56 -23.29 4.01
CA LYS A 303 -7.03 -21.93 4.07
C LYS A 303 -8.16 -20.91 4.26
N PRO A 304 -8.04 -19.97 5.19
CA PRO A 304 -8.95 -18.83 5.24
C PRO A 304 -8.86 -17.98 3.97
N VAL A 305 -9.98 -17.38 3.58
CA VAL A 305 -10.04 -16.42 2.47
C VAL A 305 -10.34 -15.04 3.00
N ALA A 306 -9.42 -14.13 2.75
CA ALA A 306 -9.54 -12.70 3.05
C ALA A 306 -10.03 -11.92 1.85
N VAL A 307 -10.70 -10.78 2.09
CA VAL A 307 -11.04 -9.81 1.05
C VAL A 307 -10.51 -8.45 1.45
N LYS A 308 -9.67 -7.85 0.60
CA LYS A 308 -9.11 -6.51 0.79
C LYS A 308 -9.87 -5.47 0.02
N ILE A 309 -10.32 -4.43 0.71
CA ILE A 309 -11.02 -3.28 0.14
C ILE A 309 -10.32 -1.97 0.51
N ALA A 310 -10.55 -0.92 -0.29
CA ALA A 310 -10.18 0.44 0.10
C ALA A 310 -11.19 1.01 1.09
N ALA A 311 -10.70 1.79 2.06
CA ALA A 311 -11.55 2.58 2.93
C ALA A 311 -12.08 3.80 2.15
N VAL A 312 -13.34 3.74 1.75
CA VAL A 312 -14.04 4.75 0.96
C VAL A 312 -15.43 5.01 1.52
N HIS A 313 -16.15 5.98 0.94
CA HIS A 313 -17.55 6.22 1.27
C HIS A 313 -18.36 4.92 1.19
N ASN A 314 -19.27 4.71 2.13
CA ASN A 314 -20.10 3.50 2.26
C ASN A 314 -19.36 2.16 2.40
N CYS A 315 -18.07 2.16 2.79
CA CYS A 315 -17.32 0.92 3.01
C CYS A 315 -18.00 -0.03 4.02
N SER A 316 -18.78 0.48 4.96
CA SER A 316 -19.55 -0.34 5.91
C SER A 316 -20.59 -1.23 5.23
N ALA A 317 -21.29 -0.74 4.22
CA ALA A 317 -22.23 -1.54 3.43
C ALA A 317 -21.49 -2.60 2.58
N ILE A 318 -20.34 -2.21 2.00
CA ILE A 318 -19.49 -3.14 1.24
C ILE A 318 -18.98 -4.27 2.15
N VAL A 319 -18.49 -3.94 3.34
CA VAL A 319 -17.99 -4.94 4.31
C VAL A 319 -19.11 -5.87 4.78
N SER A 320 -20.31 -5.36 5.03
CA SER A 320 -21.47 -6.20 5.34
C SER A 320 -21.73 -7.22 4.24
N GLY A 321 -21.73 -6.79 2.98
CA GLY A 321 -21.87 -7.68 1.82
C GLY A 321 -20.74 -8.71 1.72
N VAL A 322 -19.48 -8.29 1.91
CA VAL A 322 -18.31 -9.17 1.89
C VAL A 322 -18.37 -10.22 3.00
N ALA A 323 -18.78 -9.85 4.21
CA ALA A 323 -18.95 -10.79 5.32
C ALA A 323 -20.04 -11.84 4.99
N ARG A 324 -21.15 -11.40 4.40
CA ARG A 324 -22.25 -12.29 3.96
C ARG A 324 -21.86 -13.16 2.76
N ALA A 325 -20.93 -12.72 1.91
CA ALA A 325 -20.34 -13.54 0.86
C ALA A 325 -19.48 -14.69 1.39
N GLY A 326 -19.14 -14.69 2.69
CA GLY A 326 -18.43 -15.80 3.35
C GLY A 326 -16.92 -15.60 3.45
N ALA A 327 -16.43 -14.38 3.37
CA ALA A 327 -15.04 -14.06 3.72
C ALA A 327 -14.76 -14.40 5.19
N ASP A 328 -13.57 -14.88 5.47
CA ASP A 328 -13.14 -15.22 6.84
C ASP A 328 -12.43 -14.01 7.49
N ILE A 329 -11.80 -13.19 6.67
CA ILE A 329 -11.04 -11.99 7.07
C ILE A 329 -11.39 -10.86 6.11
N ILE A 330 -11.53 -9.65 6.63
CA ILE A 330 -11.68 -8.44 5.79
C ILE A 330 -10.55 -7.49 6.12
N VAL A 331 -9.81 -7.08 5.08
CA VAL A 331 -8.71 -6.14 5.18
C VAL A 331 -9.18 -4.78 4.65
N MET A 332 -9.21 -3.79 5.51
CA MET A 332 -9.55 -2.41 5.14
C MET A 332 -8.28 -1.58 5.03
N ASP A 333 -8.11 -0.90 3.91
CA ASP A 333 -6.91 -0.13 3.62
C ASP A 333 -7.23 1.36 3.49
N GLY A 334 -6.66 2.16 4.39
CA GLY A 334 -6.87 3.61 4.46
C GLY A 334 -6.07 4.38 3.42
N PHE A 335 -6.48 5.61 3.14
CA PHE A 335 -5.92 6.45 2.09
C PHE A 335 -4.46 6.88 2.30
N ARG A 336 -3.94 6.78 3.53
CA ARG A 336 -2.53 7.10 3.85
C ARG A 336 -1.56 5.97 3.54
N GLY A 337 -2.02 4.85 2.99
CA GLY A 337 -1.16 3.75 2.56
C GLY A 337 -0.24 4.17 1.40
N GLY A 338 0.94 3.54 1.32
CA GLY A 338 1.87 3.73 0.22
C GLY A 338 1.49 2.92 -1.02
N THR A 339 2.03 3.31 -2.16
CA THR A 339 1.88 2.58 -3.44
C THR A 339 3.06 2.88 -4.36
N GLY A 340 3.30 2.05 -5.38
CA GLY A 340 4.29 2.31 -6.42
C GLY A 340 3.92 3.51 -7.30
N ALA A 341 2.62 3.72 -7.56
CA ALA A 341 2.11 4.87 -8.31
C ALA A 341 0.61 5.03 -8.08
N ALA A 342 0.18 6.24 -7.73
CA ALA A 342 -1.22 6.61 -7.64
C ALA A 342 -1.44 7.96 -8.33
N PRO A 343 -2.53 8.14 -9.10
CA PRO A 343 -2.95 9.46 -9.54
C PRO A 343 -3.20 10.35 -8.32
N THR A 344 -2.56 11.51 -8.25
CA THR A 344 -2.63 12.41 -7.09
C THR A 344 -4.06 12.78 -6.72
N ARG A 345 -4.92 12.99 -7.70
CA ARG A 345 -6.34 13.31 -7.48
C ARG A 345 -7.10 12.20 -6.78
N ILE A 346 -6.83 10.95 -7.13
CA ILE A 346 -7.48 9.79 -6.49
C ILE A 346 -6.93 9.60 -5.08
N ARG A 347 -5.61 9.62 -4.93
CA ARG A 347 -4.96 9.51 -3.63
C ARG A 347 -5.48 10.55 -2.63
N ASP A 348 -5.67 11.79 -3.08
CA ASP A 348 -5.97 12.92 -2.20
C ASP A 348 -7.47 13.14 -1.96
N ASN A 349 -8.37 12.54 -2.76
CA ASN A 349 -9.77 12.94 -2.72
C ASN A 349 -10.78 11.79 -2.68
N VAL A 350 -10.37 10.52 -2.72
CA VAL A 350 -11.31 9.38 -2.79
C VAL A 350 -11.37 8.57 -1.49
N GLY A 351 -10.21 8.24 -0.93
CA GLY A 351 -10.16 7.47 0.32
C GLY A 351 -10.56 8.28 1.55
N ILE A 352 -10.94 7.57 2.61
CA ILE A 352 -11.22 8.14 3.94
C ILE A 352 -10.18 7.63 4.97
N PRO A 353 -10.03 8.32 6.10
CA PRO A 353 -9.20 7.83 7.20
C PRO A 353 -9.65 6.46 7.69
N ILE A 354 -8.69 5.55 7.92
CA ILE A 354 -8.99 4.18 8.34
C ILE A 354 -9.69 4.13 9.69
N GLU A 355 -9.40 5.09 10.57
CA GLU A 355 -10.02 5.20 11.89
C GLU A 355 -11.52 5.37 11.79
N LEU A 356 -11.98 6.24 10.88
CA LEU A 356 -13.40 6.47 10.63
C LEU A 356 -14.05 5.25 9.97
N ALA A 357 -13.34 4.64 8.99
CA ALA A 357 -13.83 3.45 8.32
C ALA A 357 -13.99 2.28 9.30
N LEU A 358 -13.01 2.06 10.18
CA LEU A 358 -13.07 0.99 11.18
C LEU A 358 -14.27 1.16 12.13
N ALA A 359 -14.47 2.36 12.68
CA ALA A 359 -15.59 2.64 13.57
C ALA A 359 -16.94 2.36 12.89
N ALA A 360 -17.14 2.87 11.68
CA ALA A 360 -18.37 2.67 10.91
C ALA A 360 -18.61 1.20 10.54
N VAL A 361 -17.55 0.48 10.17
CA VAL A 361 -17.63 -0.93 9.80
C VAL A 361 -17.92 -1.81 11.02
N ASP A 362 -17.19 -1.63 12.11
CA ASP A 362 -17.41 -2.42 13.34
C ASP A 362 -18.83 -2.25 13.85
N GLN A 363 -19.31 -1.00 13.90
CA GLN A 363 -20.68 -0.70 14.31
C GLN A 363 -21.70 -1.38 13.38
N ARG A 364 -21.54 -1.26 12.08
CA ARG A 364 -22.45 -1.88 11.09
C ARG A 364 -22.53 -3.40 11.26
N LEU A 365 -21.40 -4.08 11.42
CA LEU A 365 -21.37 -5.52 11.61
C LEU A 365 -22.01 -5.95 12.94
N ARG A 366 -21.91 -5.12 13.98
CA ARG A 366 -22.59 -5.35 15.27
C ARG A 366 -24.09 -5.18 15.14
N ASP A 367 -24.56 -4.11 14.52
CA ASP A 367 -25.98 -3.84 14.28
C ASP A 367 -26.65 -4.96 13.50
N GLU A 368 -25.93 -5.58 12.57
CA GLU A 368 -26.38 -6.73 11.78
C GLU A 368 -26.13 -8.09 12.45
N SER A 369 -25.59 -8.13 13.66
CA SER A 369 -25.27 -9.35 14.41
C SER A 369 -24.32 -10.32 13.70
N ILE A 370 -23.46 -9.82 12.79
CA ILE A 370 -22.49 -10.62 12.01
C ILE A 370 -21.03 -10.27 12.36
N ARG A 371 -20.77 -9.43 13.37
CA ARG A 371 -19.42 -9.02 13.75
C ARG A 371 -18.50 -10.20 14.06
N ASN A 372 -19.00 -11.26 14.62
CA ASN A 372 -18.24 -12.46 14.96
C ASN A 372 -18.02 -13.43 13.79
N SER A 373 -18.65 -13.19 12.64
CA SER A 373 -18.50 -14.03 11.45
C SER A 373 -17.21 -13.74 10.68
N VAL A 374 -16.47 -12.68 11.02
CA VAL A 374 -15.32 -12.22 10.25
C VAL A 374 -14.31 -11.50 11.15
N SER A 375 -13.02 -11.70 10.87
CA SER A 375 -11.95 -10.90 11.45
C SER A 375 -11.71 -9.63 10.64
N LEU A 376 -11.42 -8.51 11.32
CA LEU A 376 -11.08 -7.24 10.68
C LEU A 376 -9.58 -6.98 10.81
N VAL A 377 -8.96 -6.60 9.71
CA VAL A 377 -7.58 -6.14 9.63
C VAL A 377 -7.60 -4.72 9.04
N VAL A 378 -6.83 -3.84 9.60
CA VAL A 378 -6.74 -2.43 9.14
C VAL A 378 -5.32 -2.10 8.74
N SER A 379 -5.19 -1.27 7.70
CA SER A 379 -3.91 -0.80 7.18
C SER A 379 -3.99 0.64 6.66
N GLY A 380 -2.84 1.23 6.36
CA GLY A 380 -2.77 2.51 5.65
C GLY A 380 -2.83 3.74 6.54
N SER A 381 -2.13 3.75 7.69
CA SER A 381 -1.79 4.98 8.43
C SER A 381 -1.04 4.75 9.75
N PHE A 382 -0.64 3.54 10.05
CA PHE A 382 0.06 3.27 11.30
C PHE A 382 1.49 3.84 11.26
N ARG A 383 1.87 4.57 12.31
CA ARG A 383 3.22 5.10 12.49
C ARG A 383 4.00 4.27 13.50
N ASN A 384 3.31 3.74 14.48
CA ASN A 384 3.86 2.95 15.59
C ASN A 384 3.05 1.66 15.73
N SER A 385 3.66 0.68 16.34
CA SER A 385 3.02 -0.57 16.77
C SER A 385 2.17 -0.37 18.01
#